data_69c458837c6c77b3b06b49415d594f79
#
_entry.id   69c458837c6c77b3b06b49415d594f79
#
_cell.length_a   1.000
_cell.length_b   1.000
_cell.length_c   1.000
_cell.angle_alpha   90.00
_cell.angle_beta   90.00
_cell.angle_gamma   90.00
#
_symmetry.space_group_name_H-M   'P 1'
#
loop_
_entity.id
_entity.type
_entity.pdbx_description
1 polymer ?
#
loop_
_entity_poly.entity_id
_entity_poly.type
_entity_poly.pdbx_seq_one_letter_code
_entity_poly.pdbx_strand_id
1 'polypeptide(L)'
;MIIVDAPPAERYAILAHADWAGMTIADLAFPAFVFVMGFSAAISNSRRPATYKKIFRRAVLLFLIGMIFNEKWHIFSYLLLENFTEENLYSGAVEHFRFFGVLQRLALNYFFGMMIVKLLDNDKKICFAAFFLLMVSSIGFHIYSPENPFNKLDNVSRTVDLIFPGENHVYPYDDLNDPEGLFGTISSTSSMLFGFLAGNIFLHNHEKNFQLMIFGTAIFIIGIGWSYFDIIAKKIWTAPFALINAGVDAIFMSIFLRIEKLKNFLNPLAALGKSPLFFFVVSNVLIVFLIVSGFLHDAKIFCWIWAVFWIIIAVILDKLGVVIKI
;
A
#
# COMPACT_ATOMS: atom_id res chain seq x y z
N MET A 1 -0.71 -7.62 -5.27
CA MET A 1 -0.27 -6.58 -6.22
C MET A 1 0.17 -7.16 -7.56
N ILE A 2 1.21 -8.02 -7.69
CA ILE A 2 1.67 -8.53 -8.99
C ILE A 2 0.56 -9.09 -9.89
N ILE A 3 -0.39 -9.84 -9.31
CA ILE A 3 -1.52 -10.42 -10.07
C ILE A 3 -2.65 -9.40 -10.30
N VAL A 4 -2.89 -8.52 -9.33
CA VAL A 4 -3.97 -7.51 -9.38
C VAL A 4 -3.63 -6.39 -10.38
N ASP A 5 -2.35 -6.01 -10.48
CA ASP A 5 -1.88 -4.96 -11.38
C ASP A 5 -1.65 -5.46 -12.81
N ALA A 6 -1.76 -6.78 -13.06
CA ALA A 6 -1.53 -7.37 -14.37
C ALA A 6 -2.83 -7.50 -15.17
N PRO A 7 -2.91 -7.01 -16.42
CA PRO A 7 -4.09 -7.20 -17.28
C PRO A 7 -4.33 -8.71 -17.57
N PRO A 8 -5.55 -9.15 -17.73
CA PRO A 8 -6.82 -8.48 -17.47
C PRO A 8 -7.38 -8.83 -16.08
N ALA A 9 -6.63 -8.61 -15.00
CA ALA A 9 -7.07 -8.97 -13.64
C ALA A 9 -8.44 -8.37 -13.28
N GLU A 10 -8.72 -7.15 -13.74
CA GLU A 10 -9.98 -6.44 -13.52
C GLU A 10 -11.21 -7.15 -14.12
N ARG A 11 -11.02 -8.08 -15.04
CA ARG A 11 -12.11 -8.92 -15.59
C ARG A 11 -12.56 -10.04 -14.65
N TYR A 12 -11.77 -10.32 -13.62
CA TYR A 12 -12.16 -11.26 -12.57
C TYR A 12 -12.73 -10.48 -11.40
N ALA A 13 -14.02 -10.67 -11.09
CA ALA A 13 -14.71 -9.94 -10.02
C ALA A 13 -13.98 -9.99 -8.67
N ILE A 14 -13.25 -11.07 -8.39
CA ILE A 14 -12.47 -11.25 -7.16
C ILE A 14 -11.18 -10.41 -7.14
N LEU A 15 -10.66 -10.03 -8.31
CA LEU A 15 -9.44 -9.23 -8.50
C LEU A 15 -9.74 -7.78 -8.90
N ALA A 16 -11.00 -7.46 -9.20
CA ALA A 16 -11.44 -6.09 -9.45
C ALA A 16 -11.51 -5.31 -8.14
N HIS A 17 -11.12 -4.05 -8.17
CA HIS A 17 -11.27 -3.15 -7.03
C HIS A 17 -12.73 -2.73 -6.84
N ALA A 18 -13.12 -2.44 -5.59
CA ALA A 18 -14.40 -1.81 -5.30
C ALA A 18 -14.45 -0.42 -5.95
N ASP A 19 -15.60 -0.06 -6.54
CA ASP A 19 -15.73 1.23 -7.24
C ASP A 19 -15.59 2.41 -6.25
N TRP A 20 -16.36 2.44 -5.17
CA TRP A 20 -16.29 3.48 -4.16
C TRP A 20 -16.45 2.93 -2.74
N ALA A 21 -17.64 2.48 -2.39
CA ALA A 21 -17.93 1.89 -1.08
C ALA A 21 -17.79 0.36 -1.10
N GLY A 22 -17.32 -0.20 0.00
CA GLY A 22 -17.03 -1.61 0.14
C GLY A 22 -15.55 -1.94 -0.10
N MET A 23 -15.26 -3.25 -0.14
CA MET A 23 -13.91 -3.76 -0.41
C MET A 23 -13.96 -5.14 -1.04
N THR A 24 -12.98 -5.44 -1.87
CA THR A 24 -12.76 -6.77 -2.48
C THR A 24 -11.45 -7.37 -1.97
N ILE A 25 -11.14 -8.59 -2.38
CA ILE A 25 -9.84 -9.20 -2.06
C ILE A 25 -8.68 -8.42 -2.66
N ALA A 26 -8.86 -7.80 -3.83
CA ALA A 26 -7.85 -6.95 -4.45
C ALA A 26 -7.49 -5.73 -3.56
N ASP A 27 -8.46 -5.22 -2.81
CA ASP A 27 -8.29 -4.05 -1.94
C ASP A 27 -7.48 -4.34 -0.68
N LEU A 28 -7.24 -5.61 -0.34
CA LEU A 28 -6.35 -6.02 0.76
C LEU A 28 -4.86 -5.88 0.38
N ALA A 29 -4.52 -5.89 -0.90
CA ALA A 29 -3.13 -6.02 -1.34
C ALA A 29 -2.24 -4.85 -0.91
N PHE A 30 -2.67 -3.61 -1.13
CA PHE A 30 -1.87 -2.43 -0.77
C PHE A 30 -1.84 -2.14 0.74
N PRO A 31 -2.97 -2.21 1.49
CA PRO A 31 -2.94 -2.12 2.94
C PRO A 31 -2.02 -3.13 3.60
N ALA A 32 -1.97 -4.37 3.10
CA ALA A 32 -1.05 -5.39 3.59
C ALA A 32 0.43 -4.97 3.43
N PHE A 33 0.80 -4.28 2.34
CA PHE A 33 2.14 -3.71 2.20
C PHE A 33 2.44 -2.68 3.29
N VAL A 34 1.48 -1.79 3.59
CA VAL A 34 1.63 -0.77 4.64
C VAL A 34 1.75 -1.42 6.01
N PHE A 35 0.91 -2.42 6.30
CA PHE A 35 0.95 -3.17 7.56
C PHE A 35 2.27 -3.94 7.73
N VAL A 36 2.70 -4.71 6.72
CA VAL A 36 3.94 -5.49 6.74
C VAL A 36 5.17 -4.57 6.81
N MET A 37 5.12 -3.37 6.22
CA MET A 37 6.17 -2.37 6.39
C MET A 37 6.32 -1.98 7.86
N GLY A 38 5.21 -1.75 8.58
CA GLY A 38 5.21 -1.49 10.03
C GLY A 38 5.75 -2.67 10.83
N PHE A 39 5.27 -3.88 10.53
CA PHE A 39 5.73 -5.12 11.17
C PHE A 39 7.24 -5.33 11.01
N SER A 40 7.74 -5.16 9.80
CA SER A 40 9.17 -5.26 9.49
C SER A 40 9.99 -4.16 10.15
N ALA A 41 9.41 -2.95 10.27
CA ALA A 41 10.03 -1.83 10.95
C ALA A 41 10.22 -2.12 12.45
N ALA A 42 9.26 -2.76 13.11
CA ALA A 42 9.40 -3.20 14.51
C ALA A 42 10.58 -4.17 14.68
N ILE A 43 10.66 -5.19 13.82
CA ILE A 43 11.77 -6.18 13.85
C ILE A 43 13.12 -5.51 13.59
N SER A 44 13.18 -4.59 12.62
CA SER A 44 14.41 -3.88 12.31
C SER A 44 14.83 -2.94 13.45
N ASN A 45 13.86 -2.22 14.05
CA ASN A 45 14.08 -1.24 15.11
C ASN A 45 14.53 -1.91 16.42
N SER A 46 14.03 -3.10 16.74
CA SER A 46 14.46 -3.88 17.90
C SER A 46 15.93 -4.31 17.83
N ARG A 47 16.42 -4.61 16.62
CA ARG A 47 17.82 -4.99 16.39
C ARG A 47 18.76 -3.79 16.34
N ARG A 48 18.34 -2.72 15.66
CA ARG A 48 19.10 -1.49 15.47
C ARG A 48 18.13 -0.30 15.39
N PRO A 49 17.95 0.45 16.47
CA PRO A 49 17.07 1.61 16.50
C PRO A 49 17.37 2.58 15.37
N ALA A 50 16.33 2.96 14.65
CA ALA A 50 16.45 3.86 13.51
C ALA A 50 16.77 5.29 13.98
N THR A 51 17.78 5.94 13.39
CA THR A 51 18.06 7.36 13.60
C THR A 51 17.14 8.22 12.75
N TYR A 52 16.87 9.46 13.16
CA TYR A 52 16.08 10.42 12.37
C TYR A 52 16.62 10.58 10.95
N LYS A 53 17.94 10.70 10.79
CA LYS A 53 18.59 10.78 9.47
C LYS A 53 18.30 9.56 8.58
N LYS A 54 18.30 8.35 9.17
CA LYS A 54 18.01 7.12 8.43
C LYS A 54 16.54 7.05 8.01
N ILE A 55 15.62 7.45 8.90
CA ILE A 55 14.18 7.50 8.58
C ILE A 55 13.94 8.47 7.43
N PHE A 56 14.43 9.70 7.55
CA PHE A 56 14.30 10.73 6.51
C PHE A 56 14.89 10.29 5.18
N ARG A 57 16.16 9.82 5.18
CA ARG A 57 16.81 9.37 3.94
C ARG A 57 16.02 8.28 3.23
N ARG A 58 15.51 7.28 3.98
CA ARG A 58 14.74 6.18 3.39
C ARG A 58 13.41 6.68 2.82
N ALA A 59 12.71 7.54 3.54
CA ALA A 59 11.47 8.14 3.05
C ALA A 59 11.69 8.95 1.76
N VAL A 60 12.71 9.82 1.75
CA VAL A 60 13.04 10.62 0.55
C VAL A 60 13.41 9.74 -0.64
N LEU A 61 14.22 8.72 -0.45
CA LEU A 61 14.60 7.81 -1.53
C LEU A 61 13.37 7.07 -2.11
N LEU A 62 12.49 6.56 -1.24
CA LEU A 62 11.25 5.90 -1.69
C LEU A 62 10.34 6.88 -2.44
N PHE A 63 10.22 8.10 -1.96
CA PHE A 63 9.41 9.13 -2.59
C PHE A 63 9.93 9.48 -3.99
N LEU A 64 11.23 9.72 -4.14
CA LEU A 64 11.86 10.04 -5.42
C LEU A 64 11.79 8.88 -6.42
N ILE A 65 12.02 7.65 -5.96
CA ILE A 65 11.82 6.45 -6.80
C ILE A 65 10.35 6.38 -7.26
N GLY A 66 9.41 6.71 -6.38
CA GLY A 66 7.99 6.74 -6.70
C GLY A 66 7.63 7.77 -7.77
N MET A 67 8.23 8.95 -7.75
CA MET A 67 8.01 9.96 -8.78
C MET A 67 8.42 9.43 -10.17
N ILE A 68 9.61 8.87 -10.29
CA ILE A 68 10.07 8.26 -11.56
C ILE A 68 9.18 7.08 -11.95
N PHE A 69 8.76 6.29 -10.99
CA PHE A 69 7.90 5.12 -11.22
C PHE A 69 6.51 5.50 -11.75
N ASN A 70 5.95 6.64 -11.34
CA ASN A 70 4.64 7.09 -11.83
C ASN A 70 4.70 7.42 -13.33
N GLU A 71 5.84 7.89 -13.84
CA GLU A 71 6.01 8.35 -15.23
C GLU A 71 6.39 7.25 -16.23
N LYS A 72 6.41 6.01 -15.81
CA LYS A 72 6.81 4.87 -16.67
C LYS A 72 6.03 4.76 -17.99
N TRP A 73 4.74 5.13 -18.01
CA TRP A 73 3.93 5.13 -19.23
C TRP A 73 4.43 6.15 -20.24
N HIS A 74 4.63 7.39 -19.83
CA HIS A 74 5.12 8.46 -20.68
C HIS A 74 6.53 8.17 -21.20
N ILE A 75 7.40 7.67 -20.32
CA ILE A 75 8.78 7.31 -20.67
C ILE A 75 8.81 6.20 -21.73
N PHE A 76 8.08 5.09 -21.54
CA PHE A 76 8.07 4.01 -22.53
C PHE A 76 7.34 4.38 -23.81
N SER A 77 6.26 5.16 -23.73
CA SER A 77 5.58 5.68 -24.92
C SER A 77 6.52 6.53 -25.78
N TYR A 78 7.30 7.41 -25.16
CA TYR A 78 8.30 8.21 -25.88
C TYR A 78 9.41 7.37 -26.52
N LEU A 79 9.89 6.33 -25.83
CA LEU A 79 10.98 5.50 -26.32
C LEU A 79 10.57 4.51 -27.41
N LEU A 80 9.31 4.09 -27.47
CA LEU A 80 8.86 2.95 -28.27
C LEU A 80 7.84 3.31 -29.35
N LEU A 81 7.12 4.43 -29.23
CA LEU A 81 6.08 4.82 -30.15
C LEU A 81 6.54 5.98 -31.05
N GLU A 82 6.58 5.75 -32.37
CA GLU A 82 7.01 6.75 -33.35
C GLU A 82 6.15 8.04 -33.32
N ASN A 83 4.88 7.93 -32.93
CA ASN A 83 3.93 9.04 -32.87
C ASN A 83 3.98 9.84 -31.55
N PHE A 84 4.81 9.41 -30.59
CA PHE A 84 4.92 10.06 -29.29
C PHE A 84 6.09 11.04 -29.29
N THR A 85 5.78 12.34 -29.30
CA THR A 85 6.75 13.42 -29.45
C THR A 85 7.35 13.88 -28.13
N GLU A 86 8.41 14.69 -28.18
CA GLU A 86 8.96 15.38 -26.99
C GLU A 86 7.92 16.25 -26.29
N GLU A 87 7.01 16.88 -27.04
CA GLU A 87 5.91 17.69 -26.49
C GLU A 87 4.93 16.81 -25.70
N ASN A 88 4.58 15.61 -26.20
CA ASN A 88 3.74 14.66 -25.45
C ASN A 88 4.43 14.16 -24.17
N LEU A 89 5.74 13.91 -24.22
CA LEU A 89 6.50 13.54 -23.04
C LEU A 89 6.53 14.69 -22.02
N TYR A 90 6.79 15.92 -22.48
CA TYR A 90 6.81 17.09 -21.60
C TYR A 90 5.43 17.33 -20.96
N SER A 91 4.37 17.31 -21.75
CA SER A 91 3.01 17.50 -21.22
C SER A 91 2.64 16.39 -20.21
N GLY A 92 2.90 15.11 -20.51
CA GLY A 92 2.60 14.02 -19.59
C GLY A 92 3.50 13.99 -18.35
N ALA A 93 4.81 14.01 -18.54
CA ALA A 93 5.78 13.77 -17.47
C ALA A 93 6.18 15.05 -16.68
N VAL A 94 5.80 16.24 -17.13
CA VAL A 94 6.13 17.51 -16.46
C VAL A 94 4.88 18.30 -16.08
N GLU A 95 3.97 18.55 -17.02
CA GLU A 95 2.78 19.37 -16.75
C GLU A 95 1.69 18.59 -16.01
N HIS A 96 1.59 17.27 -16.26
CA HIS A 96 0.54 16.40 -15.72
C HIS A 96 1.13 15.21 -14.94
N PHE A 97 2.36 15.32 -14.41
CA PHE A 97 2.94 14.22 -13.64
C PHE A 97 2.13 13.97 -12.37
N ARG A 98 1.89 12.70 -12.09
CA ARG A 98 1.21 12.30 -10.87
C ARG A 98 2.15 12.42 -9.66
N PHE A 99 1.82 13.33 -8.73
CA PHE A 99 2.68 13.60 -7.57
C PHE A 99 2.62 12.49 -6.52
N PHE A 100 1.42 12.02 -6.17
CA PHE A 100 1.25 10.93 -5.24
C PHE A 100 1.11 9.59 -5.98
N GLY A 101 1.45 8.51 -5.30
CA GLY A 101 1.33 7.15 -5.78
C GLY A 101 1.70 6.16 -4.68
N VAL A 102 1.70 4.88 -5.01
CA VAL A 102 1.93 3.78 -4.07
C VAL A 102 3.23 3.95 -3.27
N LEU A 103 4.34 4.28 -3.94
CA LEU A 103 5.65 4.40 -3.28
C LEU A 103 5.74 5.68 -2.45
N GLN A 104 5.14 6.77 -2.89
CA GLN A 104 5.07 8.02 -2.13
C GLN A 104 4.21 7.83 -0.87
N ARG A 105 3.07 7.12 -0.97
CA ARG A 105 2.25 6.77 0.19
C ARG A 105 3.03 5.90 1.17
N LEU A 106 3.78 4.91 0.70
CA LEU A 106 4.66 4.09 1.55
C LEU A 106 5.75 4.95 2.21
N ALA A 107 6.36 5.88 1.47
CA ALA A 107 7.37 6.78 2.00
C ALA A 107 6.85 7.67 3.13
N LEU A 108 5.67 8.28 2.93
CA LEU A 108 5.02 9.13 3.92
C LEU A 108 4.58 8.33 5.16
N ASN A 109 3.95 7.17 4.96
CA ASN A 109 3.55 6.30 6.06
C ASN A 109 4.76 5.83 6.88
N TYR A 110 5.87 5.47 6.22
CA TYR A 110 7.11 5.11 6.90
C TYR A 110 7.69 6.28 7.69
N PHE A 111 7.72 7.46 7.08
CA PHE A 111 8.24 8.66 7.73
C PHE A 111 7.43 9.03 8.97
N PHE A 112 6.14 9.29 8.81
CA PHE A 112 5.28 9.70 9.92
C PHE A 112 5.12 8.60 10.97
N GLY A 113 4.92 7.35 10.56
CA GLY A 113 4.80 6.23 11.48
C GLY A 113 6.06 6.02 12.32
N MET A 114 7.25 6.03 11.72
CA MET A 114 8.51 5.90 12.47
C MET A 114 8.84 7.12 13.30
N MET A 115 8.41 8.33 12.92
CA MET A 115 8.53 9.51 13.77
C MET A 115 7.66 9.37 15.02
N ILE A 116 6.41 8.94 14.88
CA ILE A 116 5.50 8.68 15.99
C ILE A 116 6.08 7.61 16.92
N VAL A 117 6.53 6.48 16.38
CA VAL A 117 7.16 5.40 17.13
C VAL A 117 8.36 5.93 17.95
N LYS A 118 9.20 6.75 17.34
CA LYS A 118 10.40 7.28 17.99
C LYS A 118 10.10 8.34 19.06
N LEU A 119 9.01 9.09 18.89
CA LEU A 119 8.59 10.12 19.84
C LEU A 119 7.87 9.52 21.05
N LEU A 120 7.07 8.48 20.85
CA LEU A 120 6.22 7.96 21.90
C LEU A 120 6.87 6.82 22.71
N ASP A 121 7.75 6.06 22.12
CA ASP A 121 8.55 4.97 22.74
C ASP A 121 7.77 4.04 23.71
N ASN A 122 6.47 3.84 23.43
CA ASN A 122 5.58 3.01 24.25
C ASN A 122 4.41 2.49 23.44
N ASP A 123 4.17 1.17 23.43
CA ASP A 123 3.15 0.52 22.62
C ASP A 123 1.73 1.04 22.90
N LYS A 124 1.39 1.35 24.15
CA LYS A 124 0.06 1.89 24.49
C LYS A 124 -0.13 3.29 23.90
N LYS A 125 0.91 4.14 23.94
CA LYS A 125 0.88 5.47 23.35
C LYS A 125 0.84 5.39 21.81
N ILE A 126 1.58 4.45 21.21
CA ILE A 126 1.55 4.20 19.76
C ILE A 126 0.16 3.73 19.33
N CYS A 127 -0.46 2.82 20.09
CA CYS A 127 -1.83 2.37 19.85
C CYS A 127 -2.82 3.53 19.94
N PHE A 128 -2.71 4.36 20.98
CA PHE A 128 -3.53 5.57 21.11
C PHE A 128 -3.34 6.52 19.92
N ALA A 129 -2.09 6.75 19.49
CA ALA A 129 -1.80 7.59 18.34
C ALA A 129 -2.40 7.03 17.04
N ALA A 130 -2.37 5.70 16.84
CA ALA A 130 -3.00 5.07 15.69
C ALA A 130 -4.52 5.34 15.66
N PHE A 131 -5.21 5.14 16.78
CA PHE A 131 -6.65 5.46 16.85
C PHE A 131 -6.92 6.96 16.77
N PHE A 132 -6.06 7.80 17.33
CA PHE A 132 -6.18 9.25 17.23
C PHE A 132 -6.11 9.73 15.76
N LEU A 133 -5.18 9.20 14.97
CA LEU A 133 -5.10 9.51 13.54
C LEU A 133 -6.37 9.09 12.77
N LEU A 134 -6.97 7.94 13.10
CA LEU A 134 -8.22 7.51 12.51
C LEU A 134 -9.38 8.45 12.90
N MET A 135 -9.44 8.85 14.16
CA MET A 135 -10.43 9.83 14.63
C MET A 135 -10.28 11.18 13.92
N VAL A 136 -9.05 11.68 13.77
CA VAL A 136 -8.76 12.93 13.04
C VAL A 136 -9.24 12.85 11.60
N SER A 137 -8.94 11.73 10.92
CA SER A 137 -9.39 11.51 9.55
C SER A 137 -10.92 11.45 9.44
N SER A 138 -11.58 10.66 10.29
CA SER A 138 -13.04 10.51 10.31
C SER A 138 -13.73 11.86 10.60
N ILE A 139 -13.31 12.56 11.66
CA ILE A 139 -13.81 13.88 12.02
C ILE A 139 -13.61 14.88 10.86
N GLY A 140 -12.47 14.82 10.18
CA GLY A 140 -12.20 15.68 9.01
C GLY A 140 -13.25 15.52 7.90
N PHE A 141 -13.66 14.30 7.59
CA PHE A 141 -14.75 14.05 6.63
C PHE A 141 -16.07 14.64 7.09
N HIS A 142 -16.45 14.41 8.34
CA HIS A 142 -17.74 14.88 8.88
C HIS A 142 -17.80 16.40 9.09
N ILE A 143 -16.69 17.05 9.43
CA ILE A 143 -16.64 18.52 9.53
C ILE A 143 -16.75 19.16 8.14
N TYR A 144 -16.06 18.58 7.13
CA TYR A 144 -16.06 19.12 5.78
C TYR A 144 -17.44 19.08 5.13
N SER A 145 -18.12 17.93 5.20
CA SER A 145 -19.46 17.74 4.64
C SER A 145 -20.35 16.95 5.62
N PRO A 146 -21.04 17.62 6.56
CA PRO A 146 -21.84 16.94 7.59
C PRO A 146 -22.97 16.07 7.05
N GLU A 147 -23.59 16.47 5.94
CA GLU A 147 -24.74 15.75 5.36
C GLU A 147 -24.31 14.54 4.53
N ASN A 148 -23.16 14.62 3.83
CA ASN A 148 -22.65 13.54 2.97
C ASN A 148 -21.12 13.51 2.97
N PRO A 149 -20.48 13.10 4.10
CA PRO A 149 -19.05 13.21 4.32
C PRO A 149 -18.21 12.40 3.32
N PHE A 150 -18.78 11.36 2.74
CA PHE A 150 -18.09 10.44 1.83
C PHE A 150 -18.62 10.52 0.39
N ASN A 151 -19.12 11.68 -0.03
CA ASN A 151 -19.51 11.91 -1.41
C ASN A 151 -18.31 11.75 -2.34
N LYS A 152 -18.49 11.03 -3.45
CA LYS A 152 -17.40 10.76 -4.39
C LYS A 152 -16.87 12.04 -5.05
N LEU A 153 -17.75 12.98 -5.36
CA LEU A 153 -17.39 14.23 -6.07
C LEU A 153 -17.05 15.39 -5.12
N ASP A 154 -17.44 15.29 -3.85
CA ASP A 154 -17.26 16.36 -2.87
C ASP A 154 -16.93 15.79 -1.50
N ASN A 155 -15.66 15.60 -1.23
CA ASN A 155 -15.11 15.14 0.04
C ASN A 155 -13.80 15.82 0.36
N VAL A 156 -13.41 15.82 1.65
CA VAL A 156 -12.21 16.50 2.12
C VAL A 156 -10.92 15.93 1.49
N SER A 157 -10.84 14.63 1.23
CA SER A 157 -9.65 14.02 0.63
C SER A 157 -9.41 14.57 -0.77
N ARG A 158 -10.45 14.55 -1.62
CA ARG A 158 -10.40 15.12 -2.96
C ARG A 158 -10.04 16.60 -2.93
N THR A 159 -10.68 17.38 -2.06
CA THR A 159 -10.43 18.83 -1.97
C THR A 159 -9.00 19.15 -1.55
N VAL A 160 -8.46 18.43 -0.55
CA VAL A 160 -7.06 18.61 -0.14
C VAL A 160 -6.10 18.27 -1.28
N ASP A 161 -6.36 17.20 -2.02
CA ASP A 161 -5.49 16.77 -3.13
C ASP A 161 -5.58 17.72 -4.34
N LEU A 162 -6.74 18.33 -4.59
CA LEU A 162 -6.88 19.37 -5.61
C LEU A 162 -6.20 20.69 -5.23
N ILE A 163 -6.08 21.00 -3.93
CA ILE A 163 -5.30 22.16 -3.46
C ILE A 163 -3.80 21.87 -3.54
N PHE A 164 -3.37 20.67 -3.13
CA PHE A 164 -1.99 20.23 -3.19
C PHE A 164 -1.93 18.71 -3.46
N PRO A 165 -1.32 18.29 -4.55
CA PRO A 165 -0.39 19.00 -5.46
C PRO A 165 -1.06 19.82 -6.55
N GLY A 166 -2.38 19.83 -6.65
CA GLY A 166 -3.13 20.52 -7.69
C GLY A 166 -3.75 19.56 -8.71
N GLU A 167 -4.79 20.03 -9.41
CA GLU A 167 -5.61 19.20 -10.31
C GLU A 167 -4.80 18.44 -11.37
N ASN A 168 -3.77 19.05 -11.93
CA ASN A 168 -2.93 18.44 -12.96
C ASN A 168 -2.00 17.32 -12.42
N HIS A 169 -1.87 17.19 -11.11
CA HIS A 169 -0.88 16.31 -10.47
C HIS A 169 -1.49 15.21 -9.60
N VAL A 170 -2.82 15.08 -9.62
CA VAL A 170 -3.56 13.99 -8.97
C VAL A 170 -3.80 12.82 -9.94
N TYR A 171 -4.33 11.72 -9.44
CA TYR A 171 -4.77 10.59 -10.27
C TYR A 171 -5.87 11.05 -11.22
N PRO A 172 -5.67 11.00 -12.55
CA PRO A 172 -6.59 11.62 -13.51
C PRO A 172 -7.89 10.85 -13.72
N TYR A 173 -7.93 9.61 -13.26
CA TYR A 173 -9.10 8.76 -13.32
C TYR A 173 -9.91 8.89 -12.03
N ASP A 174 -11.11 8.34 -11.99
CA ASP A 174 -11.90 8.21 -10.78
C ASP A 174 -12.37 9.56 -10.18
N ASP A 175 -12.78 10.45 -11.06
CA ASP A 175 -13.28 11.79 -10.73
C ASP A 175 -12.26 12.63 -9.92
N LEU A 176 -10.97 12.46 -10.20
CA LEU A 176 -9.85 13.12 -9.52
C LEU A 176 -9.76 12.79 -8.01
N ASN A 177 -10.27 11.65 -7.57
CA ASN A 177 -9.95 11.12 -6.26
C ASN A 177 -8.64 10.34 -6.35
N ASP A 178 -7.58 10.84 -5.72
CA ASP A 178 -6.31 10.13 -5.68
C ASP A 178 -6.31 9.06 -4.57
N PRO A 179 -6.27 7.75 -4.92
CA PRO A 179 -6.25 6.68 -3.92
C PRO A 179 -5.03 6.73 -3.01
N GLU A 180 -3.96 7.37 -3.43
CA GLU A 180 -2.73 7.59 -2.68
C GLU A 180 -2.53 9.05 -2.24
N GLY A 181 -3.59 9.87 -2.26
CA GLY A 181 -3.58 11.29 -1.93
C GLY A 181 -3.16 11.63 -0.50
N LEU A 182 -2.93 12.90 -0.25
CA LEU A 182 -2.32 13.39 1.00
C LEU A 182 -3.20 13.14 2.22
N PHE A 183 -4.50 13.47 2.14
CA PHE A 183 -5.40 13.34 3.28
C PHE A 183 -5.53 11.89 3.77
N GLY A 184 -5.68 10.94 2.86
CA GLY A 184 -5.73 9.50 3.18
C GLY A 184 -4.42 8.96 3.79
N THR A 185 -3.32 9.71 3.74
CA THR A 185 -2.06 9.37 4.42
C THR A 185 -2.20 9.39 5.95
N ILE A 186 -3.11 10.21 6.50
CA ILE A 186 -3.38 10.28 7.94
C ILE A 186 -3.84 8.91 8.43
N SER A 187 -4.90 8.37 7.85
CA SER A 187 -5.45 7.07 8.26
C SER A 187 -4.59 5.89 7.82
N SER A 188 -3.92 5.95 6.68
CA SER A 188 -3.00 4.88 6.27
C SER A 188 -1.74 4.79 7.13
N THR A 189 -1.30 5.88 7.76
CA THR A 189 -0.24 5.84 8.78
C THR A 189 -0.66 4.99 9.98
N SER A 190 -1.93 4.98 10.36
CA SER A 190 -2.45 4.09 11.41
C SER A 190 -2.29 2.62 11.06
N SER A 191 -2.52 2.23 9.80
CA SER A 191 -2.29 0.85 9.34
C SER A 191 -0.82 0.44 9.52
N MET A 192 0.13 1.34 9.25
CA MET A 192 1.55 1.12 9.53
C MET A 192 1.82 0.97 11.03
N LEU A 193 1.22 1.80 11.87
CA LEU A 193 1.38 1.71 13.34
C LEU A 193 0.79 0.42 13.91
N PHE A 194 -0.36 -0.04 13.43
CA PHE A 194 -0.90 -1.35 13.81
C PHE A 194 0.02 -2.49 13.37
N GLY A 195 0.63 -2.39 12.20
CA GLY A 195 1.66 -3.33 11.77
C GLY A 195 2.88 -3.33 12.70
N PHE A 196 3.33 -2.15 13.14
CA PHE A 196 4.43 -2.00 14.09
C PHE A 196 4.10 -2.66 15.45
N LEU A 197 2.91 -2.43 15.98
CA LEU A 197 2.43 -3.06 17.21
C LEU A 197 2.34 -4.58 17.07
N ALA A 198 1.84 -5.08 15.97
CA ALA A 198 1.84 -6.53 15.66
C ALA A 198 3.26 -7.10 15.63
N GLY A 199 4.23 -6.36 15.09
CA GLY A 199 5.64 -6.73 15.11
C GLY A 199 6.22 -6.80 16.52
N ASN A 200 5.85 -5.87 17.40
CA ASN A 200 6.25 -5.90 18.82
C ASN A 200 5.60 -7.09 19.57
N ILE A 201 4.33 -7.37 19.31
CA ILE A 201 3.66 -8.57 19.85
C ILE A 201 4.43 -9.83 19.42
N PHE A 202 4.82 -9.93 18.16
CA PHE A 202 5.59 -11.05 17.64
C PHE A 202 6.96 -11.22 18.32
N LEU A 203 7.63 -10.11 18.65
CA LEU A 203 8.97 -10.13 19.24
C LEU A 203 8.98 -10.46 20.74
N HIS A 204 8.00 -9.95 21.48
CA HIS A 204 8.08 -9.91 22.95
C HIS A 204 7.14 -10.91 23.65
N ASN A 205 6.29 -11.64 22.91
CA ASN A 205 5.34 -12.56 23.52
C ASN A 205 5.67 -14.03 23.26
N HIS A 206 5.61 -14.85 24.31
CA HIS A 206 5.77 -16.30 24.19
C HIS A 206 4.63 -16.95 23.40
N GLU A 207 3.40 -16.50 23.61
CA GLU A 207 2.19 -16.96 22.89
C GLU A 207 1.85 -16.02 21.71
N LYS A 208 2.85 -15.61 20.95
CA LYS A 208 2.75 -14.63 19.90
C LYS A 208 1.61 -14.89 18.88
N ASN A 209 1.36 -16.14 18.55
CA ASN A 209 0.31 -16.52 17.61
C ASN A 209 -1.08 -16.21 18.16
N PHE A 210 -1.31 -16.57 19.44
CA PHE A 210 -2.59 -16.32 20.11
C PHE A 210 -2.82 -14.83 20.33
N GLN A 211 -1.78 -14.11 20.75
CA GLN A 211 -1.87 -12.67 20.97
C GLN A 211 -2.09 -11.89 19.68
N LEU A 212 -1.44 -12.27 18.56
CA LEU A 212 -1.72 -11.69 17.25
C LEU A 212 -3.15 -11.96 16.78
N MET A 213 -3.69 -13.15 17.07
CA MET A 213 -5.08 -13.49 16.77
C MET A 213 -6.04 -12.58 17.56
N ILE A 214 -5.84 -12.43 18.87
CA ILE A 214 -6.66 -11.54 19.71
C ILE A 214 -6.56 -10.10 19.21
N PHE A 215 -5.34 -9.62 18.99
CA PHE A 215 -5.09 -8.25 18.50
C PHE A 215 -5.78 -7.99 17.16
N GLY A 216 -5.59 -8.90 16.18
CA GLY A 216 -6.22 -8.77 14.87
C GLY A 216 -7.75 -8.83 14.93
N THR A 217 -8.29 -9.77 15.72
CA THR A 217 -9.74 -9.91 15.89
C THR A 217 -10.35 -8.68 16.56
N ALA A 218 -9.69 -8.13 17.60
CA ALA A 218 -10.15 -6.93 18.28
C ALA A 218 -10.19 -5.72 17.32
N ILE A 219 -9.12 -5.48 16.55
CA ILE A 219 -9.06 -4.39 15.57
C ILE A 219 -10.10 -4.59 14.47
N PHE A 220 -10.28 -5.82 13.98
CA PHE A 220 -11.28 -6.15 12.97
C PHE A 220 -12.70 -5.84 13.46
N ILE A 221 -13.05 -6.27 14.69
CA ILE A 221 -14.37 -6.01 15.29
C ILE A 221 -14.60 -4.50 15.47
N ILE A 222 -13.59 -3.75 15.94
CA ILE A 222 -13.66 -2.30 16.06
C ILE A 222 -13.89 -1.67 14.67
N GLY A 223 -13.20 -2.16 13.63
CA GLY A 223 -13.40 -1.69 12.26
C GLY A 223 -14.80 -1.93 11.72
N ILE A 224 -15.38 -3.11 11.98
CA ILE A 224 -16.78 -3.42 11.66
C ILE A 224 -17.73 -2.52 12.46
N GLY A 225 -17.49 -2.30 13.75
CA GLY A 225 -18.26 -1.36 14.56
C GLY A 225 -18.20 0.07 14.02
N TRP A 226 -17.03 0.52 13.57
CA TRP A 226 -16.86 1.85 13.00
C TRP A 226 -17.57 2.00 11.64
N SER A 227 -17.73 0.91 10.88
CA SER A 227 -18.41 0.95 9.57
C SER A 227 -19.91 1.29 9.63
N TYR A 228 -20.49 1.38 10.83
CA TYR A 228 -21.84 1.93 11.02
C TYR A 228 -21.88 3.47 10.98
N PHE A 229 -20.73 4.13 11.15
CA PHE A 229 -20.58 5.59 11.12
C PHE A 229 -19.93 6.09 9.85
N ASP A 230 -18.86 5.39 9.39
CA ASP A 230 -18.10 5.72 8.19
C ASP A 230 -18.22 4.60 7.16
N ILE A 231 -18.26 4.92 5.87
CA ILE A 231 -18.22 3.90 4.82
C ILE A 231 -16.87 3.19 4.79
N ILE A 232 -16.84 1.94 4.34
CA ILE A 232 -15.61 1.24 4.00
C ILE A 232 -15.21 1.70 2.61
N ALA A 233 -14.14 2.50 2.46
CA ALA A 233 -13.68 3.00 1.17
C ALA A 233 -12.16 3.04 1.08
N LYS A 234 -11.61 2.30 0.12
CA LYS A 234 -10.17 2.24 -0.17
C LYS A 234 -9.64 3.57 -0.68
N LYS A 235 -10.35 4.18 -1.63
CA LYS A 235 -9.87 5.36 -2.39
C LYS A 235 -9.61 6.59 -1.51
N ILE A 236 -10.29 6.70 -0.41
CA ILE A 236 -10.08 7.77 0.58
C ILE A 236 -9.55 7.24 1.92
N TRP A 237 -9.21 5.95 1.97
CA TRP A 237 -8.61 5.27 3.12
C TRP A 237 -9.34 5.56 4.44
N THR A 238 -10.64 5.28 4.50
CA THR A 238 -11.47 5.54 5.67
C THR A 238 -11.02 4.75 6.90
N ALA A 239 -11.42 5.19 8.09
CA ALA A 239 -11.05 4.54 9.35
C ALA A 239 -11.47 3.05 9.42
N PRO A 240 -12.72 2.66 9.07
CA PRO A 240 -13.09 1.25 9.05
C PRO A 240 -12.29 0.44 8.02
N PHE A 241 -11.97 1.00 6.85
CA PHE A 241 -11.13 0.34 5.87
C PHE A 241 -9.73 0.04 6.43
N ALA A 242 -9.10 1.01 7.10
CA ALA A 242 -7.79 0.83 7.73
C ALA A 242 -7.80 -0.24 8.82
N LEU A 243 -8.82 -0.23 9.70
CA LEU A 243 -8.94 -1.18 10.81
C LEU A 243 -9.24 -2.60 10.34
N ILE A 244 -10.18 -2.76 9.42
CA ILE A 244 -10.56 -4.08 8.88
C ILE A 244 -9.34 -4.73 8.23
N ASN A 245 -8.61 -3.99 7.38
CA ASN A 245 -7.41 -4.51 6.73
C ASN A 245 -6.31 -4.88 7.76
N ALA A 246 -6.00 -3.99 8.70
CA ALA A 246 -4.99 -4.27 9.72
C ALA A 246 -5.37 -5.48 10.59
N GLY A 247 -6.67 -5.64 10.92
CA GLY A 247 -7.18 -6.80 11.62
C GLY A 247 -7.01 -8.09 10.83
N VAL A 248 -7.39 -8.09 9.55
CA VAL A 248 -7.23 -9.22 8.63
C VAL A 248 -5.75 -9.60 8.50
N ASP A 249 -4.85 -8.63 8.31
CA ASP A 249 -3.42 -8.86 8.17
C ASP A 249 -2.82 -9.51 9.43
N ALA A 250 -3.19 -9.04 10.63
CA ALA A 250 -2.73 -9.62 11.89
C ALA A 250 -3.26 -11.06 12.11
N ILE A 251 -4.53 -11.32 11.73
CA ILE A 251 -5.12 -12.67 11.77
C ILE A 251 -4.38 -13.59 10.80
N PHE A 252 -4.16 -13.19 9.56
CA PHE A 252 -3.39 -13.98 8.60
C PHE A 252 -1.97 -14.26 9.09
N MET A 253 -1.29 -13.26 9.64
CA MET A 253 0.03 -13.46 10.24
C MET A 253 0.01 -14.50 11.35
N SER A 254 -0.98 -14.46 12.24
CA SER A 254 -1.18 -15.47 13.30
C SER A 254 -1.38 -16.89 12.73
N ILE A 255 -2.21 -17.03 11.67
CA ILE A 255 -2.48 -18.30 11.02
C ILE A 255 -1.21 -18.86 10.37
N PHE A 256 -0.47 -18.04 9.60
CA PHE A 256 0.77 -18.46 8.95
C PHE A 256 1.83 -18.92 9.96
N LEU A 257 1.92 -18.28 11.12
CA LEU A 257 2.84 -18.70 12.18
C LEU A 257 2.47 -20.04 12.85
N ARG A 258 1.19 -20.44 12.81
CA ARG A 258 0.73 -21.71 13.38
C ARG A 258 0.96 -22.93 12.48
N ILE A 259 0.93 -22.73 11.17
CA ILE A 259 0.92 -23.84 10.22
C ILE A 259 2.34 -24.13 9.75
N GLU A 260 3.15 -24.80 10.58
CA GLU A 260 4.51 -25.22 10.21
C GLU A 260 4.56 -26.08 8.93
N LYS A 261 3.55 -26.92 8.69
CA LYS A 261 3.45 -27.74 7.47
C LYS A 261 3.30 -26.89 6.19
N LEU A 262 2.73 -25.69 6.31
CA LEU A 262 2.63 -24.76 5.18
C LEU A 262 3.97 -24.10 4.82
N LYS A 263 4.95 -24.15 5.70
CA LYS A 263 6.25 -23.50 5.49
C LYS A 263 6.89 -23.93 4.16
N ASN A 264 6.91 -25.25 3.90
CA ASN A 264 7.50 -25.77 2.66
C ASN A 264 6.67 -25.40 1.41
N PHE A 265 5.36 -25.37 1.53
CA PHE A 265 4.45 -24.96 0.45
C PHE A 265 4.53 -23.46 0.18
N LEU A 266 4.74 -22.65 1.22
CA LEU A 266 4.83 -21.19 1.12
C LEU A 266 6.24 -20.65 0.81
N ASN A 267 7.27 -21.51 0.79
CA ASN A 267 8.64 -21.11 0.47
C ASN A 267 8.76 -20.31 -0.85
N PRO A 268 8.07 -20.65 -1.95
CA PRO A 268 8.11 -19.85 -3.18
C PRO A 268 7.56 -18.43 -2.98
N LEU A 269 6.49 -18.27 -2.20
CA LEU A 269 5.94 -16.95 -1.86
C LEU A 269 6.83 -16.18 -0.89
N ALA A 270 7.49 -16.89 0.04
CA ALA A 270 8.47 -16.30 0.95
C ALA A 270 9.67 -15.72 0.19
N ALA A 271 10.08 -16.34 -0.93
CA ALA A 271 11.12 -15.80 -1.79
C ALA A 271 10.76 -14.42 -2.37
N LEU A 272 9.51 -14.21 -2.83
CA LEU A 272 8.99 -12.89 -3.21
C LEU A 272 9.06 -11.90 -2.04
N GLY A 273 8.71 -12.36 -0.84
CA GLY A 273 8.70 -11.55 0.38
C GLY A 273 10.08 -11.10 0.87
N LYS A 274 11.18 -11.66 0.37
CA LYS A 274 12.56 -11.22 0.70
C LYS A 274 12.94 -9.90 0.02
N SER A 275 12.34 -9.59 -1.14
CA SER A 275 12.58 -8.37 -1.93
C SER A 275 11.27 -7.77 -2.47
N PRO A 276 10.27 -7.50 -1.61
CA PRO A 276 8.90 -7.22 -2.08
C PRO A 276 8.81 -5.95 -2.92
N LEU A 277 9.55 -4.91 -2.55
CA LEU A 277 9.57 -3.64 -3.28
C LEU A 277 10.22 -3.79 -4.66
N PHE A 278 11.30 -4.54 -4.76
CA PHE A 278 11.96 -4.86 -6.03
C PHE A 278 10.98 -5.56 -6.98
N PHE A 279 10.33 -6.63 -6.53
CA PHE A 279 9.38 -7.36 -7.37
C PHE A 279 8.18 -6.50 -7.76
N PHE A 280 7.68 -5.66 -6.87
CA PHE A 280 6.60 -4.73 -7.19
C PHE A 280 7.02 -3.74 -8.29
N VAL A 281 8.14 -3.07 -8.13
CA VAL A 281 8.62 -2.06 -9.10
C VAL A 281 8.93 -2.71 -10.45
N VAL A 282 9.73 -3.76 -10.46
CA VAL A 282 10.19 -4.37 -11.72
C VAL A 282 9.04 -5.04 -12.48
N SER A 283 8.10 -5.71 -11.77
CA SER A 283 6.94 -6.32 -12.42
C SER A 283 6.05 -5.27 -13.09
N ASN A 284 5.82 -4.15 -12.42
CA ASN A 284 5.01 -3.06 -12.98
C ASN A 284 5.70 -2.31 -14.11
N VAL A 285 7.01 -2.10 -14.02
CA VAL A 285 7.78 -1.49 -15.13
C VAL A 285 7.77 -2.40 -16.35
N LEU A 286 8.03 -3.69 -16.16
CA LEU A 286 8.09 -4.65 -17.27
C LEU A 286 6.70 -4.85 -17.91
N ILE A 287 5.61 -4.85 -17.16
CA ILE A 287 4.27 -5.00 -17.74
C ILE A 287 3.89 -3.79 -18.61
N VAL A 288 4.22 -2.57 -18.17
CA VAL A 288 4.00 -1.36 -18.96
C VAL A 288 4.83 -1.40 -20.25
N PHE A 289 6.10 -1.80 -20.16
CA PHE A 289 6.93 -2.01 -21.35
C PHE A 289 6.30 -2.99 -22.34
N LEU A 290 5.79 -4.15 -21.87
CA LEU A 290 5.15 -5.15 -22.72
C LEU A 290 3.86 -4.65 -23.37
N ILE A 291 3.08 -3.82 -22.67
CA ILE A 291 1.85 -3.22 -23.22
C ILE A 291 2.21 -2.20 -24.30
N VAL A 292 3.10 -1.25 -24.01
CA VAL A 292 3.48 -0.17 -24.94
C VAL A 292 4.18 -0.72 -26.19
N SER A 293 5.02 -1.76 -26.03
CA SER A 293 5.68 -2.42 -27.17
C SER A 293 4.75 -3.30 -28.03
N GLY A 294 3.49 -3.47 -27.64
CA GLY A 294 2.52 -4.30 -28.38
C GLY A 294 2.74 -5.82 -28.20
N PHE A 295 3.66 -6.26 -27.36
CA PHE A 295 3.87 -7.69 -27.09
C PHE A 295 2.75 -8.30 -26.26
N LEU A 296 2.00 -7.50 -25.52
CA LEU A 296 0.92 -7.97 -24.67
C LEU A 296 -0.40 -7.88 -25.40
N HIS A 297 -0.89 -9.03 -25.89
CA HIS A 297 -2.25 -9.19 -26.34
C HIS A 297 -3.14 -9.69 -25.19
N ASP A 298 -4.43 -9.41 -25.29
CA ASP A 298 -5.47 -9.60 -24.29
C ASP A 298 -5.77 -11.08 -23.96
N ALA A 299 -4.80 -11.79 -23.44
CA ALA A 299 -4.93 -13.19 -23.03
C ALA A 299 -5.59 -13.28 -21.66
N LYS A 300 -6.79 -13.87 -21.58
CA LYS A 300 -7.60 -14.00 -20.34
C LYS A 300 -6.85 -14.53 -19.13
N ILE A 301 -5.80 -15.34 -19.32
CA ILE A 301 -5.03 -15.98 -18.23
C ILE A 301 -3.68 -15.30 -17.96
N PHE A 302 -3.38 -14.16 -18.62
CA PHE A 302 -2.05 -13.54 -18.53
C PHE A 302 -1.68 -13.17 -17.10
N CYS A 303 -2.58 -12.59 -16.30
CA CYS A 303 -2.31 -12.20 -14.92
C CYS A 303 -1.86 -13.38 -14.05
N TRP A 304 -2.38 -14.59 -14.28
CA TRP A 304 -1.98 -15.80 -13.58
C TRP A 304 -0.59 -16.31 -14.03
N ILE A 305 -0.34 -16.31 -15.35
CA ILE A 305 0.97 -16.66 -15.92
C ILE A 305 2.03 -15.68 -15.39
N TRP A 306 1.70 -14.40 -15.34
CA TRP A 306 2.56 -13.33 -14.82
C TRP A 306 2.93 -13.56 -13.35
N ALA A 307 1.97 -13.92 -12.51
CA ALA A 307 2.23 -14.25 -11.12
C ALA A 307 3.16 -15.46 -10.98
N VAL A 308 2.92 -16.54 -11.74
CA VAL A 308 3.76 -17.74 -11.74
C VAL A 308 5.18 -17.42 -12.21
N PHE A 309 5.34 -16.63 -13.26
CA PHE A 309 6.63 -16.15 -13.77
C PHE A 309 7.44 -15.47 -12.66
N TRP A 310 6.84 -14.53 -11.94
CA TRP A 310 7.54 -13.81 -10.87
C TRP A 310 7.85 -14.68 -9.66
N ILE A 311 7.01 -15.66 -9.35
CA ILE A 311 7.32 -16.66 -8.31
C ILE A 311 8.55 -17.48 -8.71
N ILE A 312 8.64 -17.92 -9.97
CA ILE A 312 9.79 -18.68 -10.47
C ILE A 312 11.07 -17.83 -10.38
N ILE A 313 11.05 -16.58 -10.84
CA ILE A 313 12.19 -15.66 -10.74
C ILE A 313 12.60 -15.46 -9.29
N ALA A 314 11.65 -15.27 -8.38
CA ALA A 314 11.94 -15.09 -6.96
C ALA A 314 12.64 -16.33 -6.36
N VAL A 315 12.16 -17.52 -6.69
CA VAL A 315 12.79 -18.78 -6.24
C VAL A 315 14.20 -18.95 -6.79
N ILE A 316 14.43 -18.57 -8.06
CA ILE A 316 15.77 -18.60 -8.66
C ILE A 316 16.71 -17.64 -7.93
N LEU A 317 16.30 -16.39 -7.73
CA LEU A 317 17.11 -15.39 -7.01
C LEU A 317 17.39 -15.82 -5.56
N ASP A 318 16.41 -16.42 -4.91
CA ASP A 318 16.57 -16.94 -3.55
C ASP A 318 17.58 -18.08 -3.47
N LYS A 319 17.56 -19.03 -4.42
CA LYS A 319 18.57 -20.11 -4.53
C LYS A 319 19.97 -19.59 -4.82
N LEU A 320 20.07 -18.47 -5.54
CA LEU A 320 21.34 -17.79 -5.81
C LEU A 320 21.82 -16.91 -4.64
N GLY A 321 21.04 -16.83 -3.54
CA GLY A 321 21.37 -15.99 -2.39
C GLY A 321 21.24 -14.49 -2.65
N VAL A 322 20.55 -14.08 -3.73
CA VAL A 322 20.38 -12.68 -4.11
C VAL A 322 19.15 -12.09 -3.41
N VAL A 323 19.38 -11.12 -2.52
CA VAL A 323 18.31 -10.36 -1.86
C VAL A 323 18.53 -8.88 -2.15
N ILE A 324 17.60 -8.28 -2.88
CA ILE A 324 17.63 -6.87 -3.26
C ILE A 324 16.83 -6.06 -2.25
N LYS A 325 17.53 -5.20 -1.52
CA LYS A 325 16.95 -4.27 -0.52
C LYS A 325 17.00 -2.85 -1.07
N ILE A 326 15.86 -2.22 -1.17
CA ILE A 326 15.69 -0.81 -1.55
C ILE A 326 15.41 0.02 -0.29
#